data_20c3bd9e4cabf2bb19d3fea3980e2c29
#
_entry.id   20c3bd9e4cabf2bb19d3fea3980e2c29
#
_cell.length_a   1.000
_cell.length_b   1.000
_cell.length_c   1.000
_cell.angle_alpha   90.00
_cell.angle_beta   90.00
_cell.angle_gamma   90.00
#
_symmetry.space_group_name_H-M   'P 1'
#
loop_
_entity.id
_entity.type
_entity.pdbx_description
1 polymer ?
#
loop_
_entity_poly.entity_id
_entity_poly.type
_entity_poly.pdbx_seq_one_letter_code
_entity_poly.pdbx_strand_id
1 'polypeptide(L)'
;MFICDCHCDTLTELYKKGTSLYDNDQHFDIKRQIELGGGLQFCAIFVPTHEFRYYGGLRYTLSLLDKYKQELKTLQEKGIDVLPVLTKADAADVLNHKAAT
;
A
#
# COMPACT_ATOMS: atom_id res chain seq x y z
N MET A 1 1.32 18.10 8.00
CA MET A 1 2.75 17.66 7.93
C MET A 1 2.84 16.51 6.94
N PHE A 2 3.72 16.59 5.96
CA PHE A 2 3.94 15.49 5.00
C PHE A 2 4.97 14.50 5.54
N ILE A 3 4.63 13.22 5.57
CA ILE A 3 5.51 12.16 6.09
C ILE A 3 5.87 11.22 4.93
N CYS A 4 7.15 10.96 4.74
CA CYS A 4 7.62 9.90 3.85
C CYS A 4 8.17 8.75 4.69
N ASP A 5 7.52 7.60 4.59
CA ASP A 5 7.94 6.37 5.27
C ASP A 5 8.38 5.34 4.24
N CYS A 6 9.60 4.85 4.39
CA CYS A 6 10.26 4.00 3.40
C CYS A 6 9.91 2.52 3.50
N HIS A 7 9.12 2.09 4.50
CA HIS A 7 8.78 0.68 4.64
C HIS A 7 7.56 0.42 5.52
N CYS A 8 6.64 -0.41 5.04
CA CYS A 8 5.68 -1.12 5.90
C CYS A 8 5.34 -2.48 5.30
N ASP A 9 5.00 -3.44 6.16
CA ASP A 9 4.57 -4.80 5.79
C ASP A 9 3.03 -4.95 5.78
N THR A 10 2.31 -3.84 5.78
CA THR A 10 0.85 -3.82 5.89
C THR A 10 0.16 -4.67 4.83
N LEU A 11 0.65 -4.67 3.57
CA LEU A 11 0.05 -5.48 2.50
C LEU A 11 0.03 -6.98 2.82
N THR A 12 1.09 -7.50 3.42
CA THR A 12 1.17 -8.90 3.85
C THR A 12 0.09 -9.22 4.88
N GLU A 13 -0.10 -8.34 5.86
CA GLU A 13 -1.11 -8.52 6.90
C GLU A 13 -2.53 -8.37 6.35
N LEU A 14 -2.77 -7.42 5.45
CA LEU A 14 -4.08 -7.27 4.79
C LEU A 14 -4.45 -8.52 3.98
N TYR A 15 -3.49 -9.09 3.28
CA TYR A 15 -3.70 -10.31 2.51
C TYR A 15 -4.07 -11.50 3.40
N LYS A 16 -3.37 -11.66 4.53
CA LYS A 16 -3.64 -12.72 5.50
C LYS A 16 -4.98 -12.56 6.23
N LYS A 17 -5.32 -11.36 6.61
CA LYS A 17 -6.51 -11.04 7.43
C LYS A 17 -7.75 -10.69 6.60
N GLY A 18 -7.60 -10.39 5.32
CA GLY A 18 -8.68 -9.95 4.45
C GLY A 18 -9.23 -8.56 4.78
N THR A 19 -8.41 -7.68 5.38
CA THR A 19 -8.80 -6.32 5.76
C THR A 19 -8.47 -5.30 4.68
N SER A 20 -8.87 -4.03 4.87
CA SER A 20 -8.72 -2.95 3.90
C SER A 20 -7.44 -2.14 4.10
N LEU A 21 -6.89 -1.61 3.01
CA LEU A 21 -5.80 -0.63 3.05
C LEU A 21 -6.28 0.74 3.57
N TYR A 22 -7.57 1.01 3.53
CA TYR A 22 -8.12 2.30 3.95
C TYR A 22 -8.14 2.49 5.46
N ASP A 23 -8.65 1.51 6.20
CA ASP A 23 -8.81 1.56 7.66
C ASP A 23 -8.54 0.16 8.22
N ASN A 24 -7.49 0.03 9.02
CA ASN A 24 -7.06 -1.24 9.58
C ASN A 24 -6.33 -1.08 10.93
N ASP A 25 -6.03 -2.18 11.58
CA ASP A 25 -5.33 -2.24 12.87
C ASP A 25 -3.79 -2.39 12.73
N GLN A 26 -3.26 -2.26 11.51
CA GLN A 26 -1.84 -2.39 11.24
C GLN A 26 -1.08 -1.07 11.43
N HIS A 27 0.21 -1.06 11.15
CA HIS A 27 1.07 0.12 11.33
C HIS A 27 0.74 1.26 10.38
N PHE A 28 0.15 0.96 9.22
CA PHE A 28 -0.21 1.94 8.21
C PHE A 28 -1.62 1.72 7.66
N ASP A 29 -2.35 2.80 7.42
CA ASP A 29 -3.52 2.87 6.55
C ASP A 29 -3.67 4.26 5.92
N ILE A 30 -4.42 4.30 4.82
CA ILE A 30 -4.64 5.53 4.02
C ILE A 30 -5.42 6.58 4.82
N LYS A 31 -6.37 6.19 5.64
CA LYS A 31 -7.18 7.10 6.45
C LYS A 31 -6.32 7.91 7.42
N ARG A 32 -5.46 7.24 8.19
CA ARG A 32 -4.52 7.92 9.10
C ARG A 32 -3.52 8.79 8.36
N GLN A 33 -3.04 8.36 7.18
CA GLN A 33 -2.15 9.19 6.35
C GLN A 33 -2.83 10.49 5.93
N ILE A 34 -4.10 10.43 5.50
CA ILE A 34 -4.89 11.61 5.15
C ILE A 34 -5.11 12.51 6.36
N GLU A 35 -5.48 11.95 7.52
CA GLU A 35 -5.70 12.67 8.77
C GLU A 35 -4.44 13.40 9.26
N LEU A 36 -3.25 12.84 9.00
CA LEU A 36 -1.96 13.46 9.33
C LEU A 36 -1.54 14.57 8.37
N GLY A 37 -2.30 14.82 7.31
CA GLY A 37 -2.01 15.87 6.33
C GLY A 37 -1.28 15.40 5.08
N GLY A 38 -1.31 14.12 4.81
CA GLY A 38 -0.72 13.51 3.63
C GLY A 38 0.65 12.86 3.86
N GLY A 39 1.12 12.14 2.86
CA GLY A 39 2.38 11.43 2.95
C GLY A 39 2.64 10.53 1.75
N LEU A 40 3.81 9.91 1.76
CA LEU A 40 4.18 8.82 0.85
C LEU A 40 4.61 7.60 1.67
N GLN A 41 3.96 6.47 1.43
CA GLN A 41 4.27 5.20 2.07
C GLN A 41 4.80 4.20 1.06
N PHE A 42 5.99 3.68 1.30
CA PHE A 42 6.50 2.52 0.58
C PHE A 42 5.94 1.23 1.19
N CYS A 43 5.07 0.57 0.46
CA CYS A 43 4.44 -0.70 0.86
C CYS A 43 5.28 -1.87 0.36
N ALA A 44 5.87 -2.63 1.27
CA ALA A 44 6.66 -3.79 0.92
C ALA A 44 5.79 -4.98 0.49
N ILE A 45 6.24 -5.69 -0.54
CA ILE A 45 5.77 -7.04 -0.83
C ILE A 45 6.81 -7.99 -0.25
N PHE A 46 6.58 -8.43 0.98
CA PHE A 46 7.49 -9.31 1.69
C PHE A 46 7.10 -10.77 1.49
N VAL A 47 8.06 -11.57 1.01
CA VAL A 47 7.90 -13.01 0.83
C VAL A 47 8.66 -13.74 1.93
N PRO A 48 7.97 -14.44 2.86
CA PRO A 48 8.64 -15.20 3.90
C PRO A 48 9.35 -16.42 3.29
N THR A 49 10.65 -16.28 3.06
CA THR A 49 11.47 -17.27 2.33
C THR A 49 11.48 -18.65 2.97
N HIS A 50 11.30 -18.75 4.29
CA HIS A 50 11.21 -20.04 4.99
C HIS A 50 9.94 -20.83 4.63
N GLU A 51 8.82 -20.13 4.27
CA GLU A 51 7.57 -20.75 3.81
C GLU A 51 7.62 -21.11 2.32
N PHE A 52 8.35 -20.32 1.51
CA PHE A 52 8.39 -20.42 0.05
C PHE A 52 9.78 -20.81 -0.49
N ARG A 53 10.56 -21.55 0.29
CA ARG A 53 11.98 -21.83 0.00
C ARG A 53 12.23 -22.44 -1.38
N TYR A 54 11.30 -23.27 -1.86
CA TYR A 54 11.50 -24.01 -3.10
C TYR A 54 10.57 -23.57 -4.24
N TYR A 55 9.36 -23.15 -3.93
CA TYR A 55 8.37 -22.70 -4.93
C TYR A 55 7.23 -21.92 -4.26
N GLY A 56 6.42 -21.26 -5.08
CA GLY A 56 5.24 -20.51 -4.62
C GLY A 56 5.48 -19.05 -4.31
N GLY A 57 6.73 -18.59 -4.15
CA GLY A 57 7.06 -17.19 -3.86
C GLY A 57 6.60 -16.22 -4.93
N LEU A 58 6.74 -16.57 -6.20
CA LEU A 58 6.24 -15.72 -7.30
C LEU A 58 4.72 -15.56 -7.24
N ARG A 59 3.99 -16.68 -7.07
CA ARG A 59 2.52 -16.65 -6.96
C ARG A 59 2.08 -15.80 -5.78
N TYR A 60 2.74 -15.94 -4.65
CA TYR A 60 2.47 -15.13 -3.45
C TYR A 60 2.71 -13.65 -3.71
N THR A 61 3.84 -13.28 -4.33
CA THR A 61 4.17 -11.91 -4.72
C THR A 61 3.10 -11.30 -5.62
N LEU A 62 2.67 -12.04 -6.65
CA LEU A 62 1.62 -11.58 -7.57
C LEU A 62 0.27 -11.42 -6.87
N SER A 63 -0.04 -12.27 -5.89
CA SER A 63 -1.27 -12.15 -5.09
C SER A 63 -1.26 -10.90 -4.21
N LEU A 64 -0.13 -10.54 -3.61
CA LEU A 64 0.01 -9.28 -2.85
C LEU A 64 -0.09 -8.06 -3.74
N LEU A 65 0.53 -8.10 -4.92
CA LEU A 65 0.44 -7.02 -5.90
C LEU A 65 -1.00 -6.83 -6.40
N ASP A 66 -1.71 -7.92 -6.65
CA ASP A 66 -3.12 -7.89 -7.04
C ASP A 66 -3.99 -7.30 -5.92
N LYS A 67 -3.78 -7.72 -4.68
CA LYS A 67 -4.45 -7.14 -3.50
C LYS A 67 -4.23 -5.62 -3.42
N TYR A 68 -2.99 -5.15 -3.58
CA TYR A 68 -2.67 -3.73 -3.60
C TYR A 68 -3.42 -2.97 -4.69
N LYS A 69 -3.41 -3.47 -5.92
CA LYS A 69 -4.11 -2.85 -7.05
C LYS A 69 -5.63 -2.80 -6.84
N GLN A 70 -6.21 -3.86 -6.32
CA GLN A 70 -7.65 -3.92 -6.03
C GLN A 70 -8.04 -2.94 -4.93
N GLU A 71 -7.26 -2.85 -3.87
CA GLU A 71 -7.49 -1.88 -2.79
C GLU A 71 -7.46 -0.44 -3.32
N LEU A 72 -6.41 -0.06 -4.08
CA LEU A 72 -6.32 1.29 -4.65
C LEU A 72 -7.47 1.60 -5.60
N LYS A 73 -7.83 0.66 -6.48
CA LYS A 73 -8.97 0.82 -7.38
C LYS A 73 -10.26 1.07 -6.61
N THR A 74 -10.52 0.28 -5.59
CA THR A 74 -11.70 0.44 -4.73
C THR A 74 -11.75 1.81 -4.05
N LEU A 75 -10.61 2.29 -3.54
CA LEU A 75 -10.53 3.60 -2.92
C LEU A 75 -10.78 4.73 -3.90
N GLN A 76 -10.19 4.67 -5.08
CA GLN A 76 -10.40 5.66 -6.14
C GLN A 76 -11.84 5.69 -6.63
N GLU A 77 -12.49 4.54 -6.78
CA GLU A 77 -13.91 4.42 -7.12
C GLU A 77 -14.83 5.04 -6.06
N LYS A 78 -14.41 5.02 -4.79
CA LYS A 78 -15.11 5.70 -3.68
C LYS A 78 -14.78 7.18 -3.56
N GLY A 79 -13.98 7.74 -4.47
CA GLY A 79 -13.59 9.15 -4.47
C GLY A 79 -12.51 9.50 -3.43
N ILE A 80 -11.78 8.51 -2.91
CA ILE A 80 -10.66 8.76 -2.00
C ILE A 80 -9.42 9.09 -2.82
N ASP A 81 -8.82 10.24 -2.53
CA ASP A 81 -7.66 10.75 -3.24
C ASP A 81 -6.37 10.07 -2.75
N VAL A 82 -5.99 9.02 -3.46
CA VAL A 82 -4.76 8.27 -3.24
C VAL A 82 -4.03 8.05 -4.56
N LEU A 83 -2.75 8.44 -4.60
CA LEU A 83 -1.88 8.31 -5.78
C LEU A 83 -1.01 7.05 -5.67
N PRO A 84 -1.15 6.06 -6.58
CA PRO A 84 -0.12 5.03 -6.73
C PRO A 84 1.12 5.61 -7.41
N VAL A 85 2.26 5.57 -6.75
CA VAL A 85 3.52 6.14 -7.25
C VAL A 85 4.31 5.06 -7.98
N LEU A 86 4.22 5.05 -9.30
CA LEU A 86 4.86 4.05 -10.16
C LEU A 86 5.92 4.65 -11.08
N THR A 87 5.91 5.97 -11.26
CA THR A 87 6.79 6.69 -12.17
C THR A 87 7.41 7.91 -11.51
N LYS A 88 8.43 8.48 -12.14
CA LYS A 88 9.03 9.74 -11.71
C LYS A 88 8.02 10.91 -11.76
N ALA A 89 7.11 10.90 -12.72
CA ALA A 89 6.04 11.90 -12.81
C ALA A 89 5.09 11.81 -11.63
N ASP A 90 4.68 10.60 -11.23
CA ASP A 90 3.85 10.38 -10.04
C ASP A 90 4.57 10.89 -8.79
N ALA A 91 5.86 10.58 -8.64
CA ALA A 91 6.66 11.05 -7.52
C ALA A 91 6.73 12.58 -7.42
N ALA A 92 6.76 13.28 -8.56
CA ALA A 92 6.72 14.74 -8.61
C ALA A 92 5.34 15.31 -8.24
N ASP A 93 4.28 14.52 -8.34
CA ASP A 93 2.90 14.95 -8.10
C ASP A 93 2.36 14.61 -6.70
N VAL A 94 3.14 13.92 -5.88
CA VAL A 94 2.73 13.41 -4.55
C VAL A 94 2.12 14.48 -3.65
N LEU A 95 2.66 15.72 -3.67
CA LEU A 95 2.18 16.81 -2.83
C LEU A 95 0.82 17.36 -3.23
N ASN A 96 0.32 17.02 -4.42
CA ASN A 96 -1.00 17.42 -4.91
C ASN A 96 -2.11 16.42 -4.50
N HIS A 97 -1.74 15.33 -3.85
CA HIS A 97 -2.67 14.28 -3.40
C HIS A 97 -2.75 14.19 -1.89
N LYS A 98 -3.87 13.68 -1.38
CA LYS A 98 -4.10 13.51 0.06
C LYS A 98 -3.35 12.32 0.64
N ALA A 99 -3.08 11.32 -0.17
CA ALA A 99 -2.28 10.15 0.18
C ALA A 99 -1.52 9.64 -1.03
N ALA A 100 -0.40 8.95 -0.80
CA ALA A 100 0.37 8.32 -1.85
C ALA A 100 1.04 7.02 -1.33
N THR A 101 1.17 6.05 -2.21
CA THR A 101 1.76 4.75 -1.85
C THR A 101 2.40 4.06 -3.07
#